data_22e7ba4a435b76c616c2d491d59bceee
#
_entry.id   22e7ba4a435b76c616c2d491d59bceee
#
_cell.length_a   1.000
_cell.length_b   1.000
_cell.length_c   1.000
_cell.angle_alpha   90.00
_cell.angle_beta   90.00
_cell.angle_gamma   90.00
#
_symmetry.space_group_name_H-M   'P 1'
#
loop_
_entity.id
_entity.type
_entity.pdbx_description
1 polymer ?
#
loop_
_entity_poly.entity_id
_entity_poly.type
_entity_poly.pdbx_seq_one_letter_code
_entity_poly.pdbx_strand_id
1 'polypeptide(L)' 'MKHTGSCPKCGGGNVVEASSGSNFVSTGVFRTVRTHYWICCSCGFVEEWIPEEALDQVRKCWRSTEGDDRA' A
#
# COMPACT_ATOMS: atom_id res chain seq x y z
N MET A 1 -3.10 -10.49 -1.37
CA MET A 1 -4.46 -10.36 -0.80
C MET A 1 -5.37 -9.52 -1.67
N LYS A 2 -4.83 -8.50 -2.28
CA LYS A 2 -5.63 -7.61 -3.14
C LYS A 2 -6.26 -8.36 -4.31
N HIS A 3 -5.51 -9.26 -4.91
CA HIS A 3 -5.96 -9.95 -6.13
C HIS A 3 -6.53 -11.34 -5.86
N THR A 4 -6.17 -11.94 -4.77
CA THR A 4 -6.53 -13.34 -4.51
C THR A 4 -7.57 -13.51 -3.40
N GLY A 5 -7.68 -12.52 -2.52
CA GLY A 5 -8.57 -12.64 -1.36
C GLY A 5 -8.09 -13.62 -0.31
N SER A 6 -6.85 -14.07 -0.41
CA SER A 6 -6.30 -14.97 0.58
C SER A 6 -4.97 -14.43 1.09
N CYS A 7 -4.65 -14.79 2.31
CA CYS A 7 -3.46 -14.30 2.98
C CYS A 7 -2.24 -15.14 2.58
N PRO A 8 -1.16 -14.50 2.09
CA PRO A 8 0.03 -15.24 1.71
C PRO A 8 0.82 -15.77 2.90
N LYS A 9 0.50 -15.32 4.10
CA LYS A 9 1.20 -15.77 5.30
C LYS A 9 0.57 -17.00 5.93
N CYS A 10 -0.76 -16.99 6.09
CA CYS A 10 -1.43 -18.10 6.74
C CYS A 10 -2.36 -18.88 5.82
N GLY A 11 -2.56 -18.41 4.60
CA GLY A 11 -3.44 -19.08 3.65
C GLY A 11 -4.92 -18.89 3.90
N GLY A 12 -5.28 -18.13 4.93
CA GLY A 12 -6.67 -17.92 5.27
C GLY A 12 -7.39 -17.02 4.29
N GLY A 13 -8.71 -17.12 4.26
CA GLY A 13 -9.54 -16.30 3.41
C GLY A 13 -10.27 -15.17 4.14
N ASN A 14 -9.94 -14.91 5.39
CA ASN A 14 -10.62 -13.90 6.19
C ASN A 14 -9.95 -12.55 6.01
N VAL A 15 -9.98 -12.06 4.79
CA VAL A 15 -9.30 -10.82 4.39
C VAL A 15 -10.33 -9.73 4.21
N VAL A 16 -10.08 -8.58 4.80
CA VAL A 16 -10.94 -7.41 4.67
C VAL A 16 -10.15 -6.27 4.04
N GLU A 17 -10.87 -5.39 3.39
CA GLU A 17 -10.28 -4.17 2.84
C GLU A 17 -10.64 -3.00 3.74
N ALA A 18 -9.63 -2.23 4.12
CA ALA A 18 -9.84 -1.02 4.89
C ALA A 18 -9.36 0.17 4.05
N SER A 19 -10.28 1.01 3.61
CA SER A 19 -9.92 2.21 2.88
C SER A 19 -10.67 3.38 3.51
N SER A 20 -10.00 4.05 4.41
CA SER A 20 -10.57 5.20 5.09
C SER A 20 -9.75 6.43 4.76
N GLY A 21 -10.25 7.59 5.15
CA GLY A 21 -9.56 8.83 4.90
C GLY A 21 -8.27 8.99 5.67
N SER A 22 -8.01 8.12 6.63
CA SER A 22 -6.79 8.21 7.43
C SER A 22 -5.62 7.40 6.88
N ASN A 23 -5.86 6.59 5.84
CA ASN A 23 -4.80 5.79 5.23
C ASN A 23 -4.17 6.59 4.09
N PHE A 24 -2.96 7.07 4.29
CA PHE A 24 -2.34 7.88 3.26
C PHE A 24 -0.83 7.84 3.33
N VAL A 25 -0.19 8.19 2.21
CA VAL A 25 1.25 8.33 2.09
C VAL A 25 1.52 9.76 1.64
N SER A 26 2.50 10.40 2.27
CA SER A 26 2.88 11.75 1.91
C SER A 26 3.63 11.78 0.59
N THR A 27 3.27 12.70 -0.30
CA THR A 27 3.94 12.88 -1.58
C THR A 27 4.42 14.31 -1.78
N GLY A 28 4.57 15.05 -0.68
CA GLY A 28 5.03 16.42 -0.73
C GLY A 28 4.65 17.12 0.56
N VAL A 29 4.98 18.41 0.66
CA VAL A 29 4.72 19.14 1.89
C VAL A 29 3.23 19.21 2.21
N PHE A 30 2.42 19.43 1.19
CA PHE A 30 0.98 19.53 1.37
C PHE A 30 0.21 18.52 0.53
N ARG A 31 0.88 17.45 0.10
CA ARG A 31 0.26 16.48 -0.77
C ARG A 31 0.29 15.11 -0.14
N THR A 32 -0.80 14.39 -0.27
CA THR A 32 -0.92 13.03 0.21
C THR A 32 -1.66 12.20 -0.83
N VAL A 33 -1.43 10.89 -0.77
CA VAL A 33 -2.13 9.92 -1.60
C VAL A 33 -2.80 8.95 -0.67
N ARG A 34 -4.09 8.74 -0.85
CA ARG A 34 -4.82 7.77 -0.03
C ARG A 34 -4.43 6.36 -0.45
N THR A 35 -4.36 5.49 0.53
CA THR A 35 -3.99 4.11 0.31
C THR A 35 -5.10 3.19 0.73
N HIS A 36 -4.98 1.93 0.35
CA HIS A 36 -5.90 0.87 0.73
C HIS A 36 -5.15 -0.21 1.45
N TYR A 37 -5.73 -0.72 2.53
CA TYR A 37 -5.16 -1.84 3.26
C TYR A 37 -5.98 -3.09 3.01
N TRP A 38 -5.29 -4.21 2.90
CA TRP A 38 -5.91 -5.53 2.95
C TRP A 38 -5.36 -6.22 4.17
N ILE A 39 -6.26 -6.62 5.06
CA ILE A 39 -5.90 -7.11 6.38
C ILE A 39 -6.41 -8.53 6.55
N CYS A 40 -5.53 -9.44 6.93
CA CYS A 40 -5.94 -10.78 7.28
C CYS A 40 -6.38 -10.78 8.74
N CYS A 41 -7.65 -11.04 8.98
CA CYS A 41 -8.19 -11.03 10.33
C CYS A 41 -7.84 -12.30 11.11
N SER A 42 -7.22 -13.27 10.46
CA SER A 42 -6.80 -14.50 11.13
C SER A 42 -5.42 -14.39 11.74
N CYS A 43 -4.47 -13.76 11.04
CA CYS A 43 -3.10 -13.67 11.54
C CYS A 43 -2.58 -12.25 11.68
N GLY A 44 -3.32 -11.27 11.20
CA GLY A 44 -2.94 -9.87 11.34
C GLY A 44 -2.00 -9.34 10.27
N PHE A 45 -1.73 -10.10 9.23
CA PHE A 45 -0.90 -9.61 8.14
C PHE A 45 -1.62 -8.49 7.39
N VAL A 46 -0.89 -7.43 7.05
CA VAL A 46 -1.47 -6.26 6.39
C VAL A 46 -0.67 -5.93 5.14
N GLU A 47 -1.37 -5.68 4.04
CA GLU A 47 -0.78 -5.14 2.83
C GLU A 47 -1.36 -3.77 2.57
N GLU A 48 -0.50 -2.82 2.23
CA GLU A 48 -0.93 -1.47 1.89
C GLU A 48 -0.64 -1.22 0.42
N TRP A 49 -1.65 -0.75 -0.30
CA TRP A 49 -1.55 -0.51 -1.73
C TRP A 49 -1.88 0.93 -2.07
N ILE A 50 -1.15 1.47 -3.04
CA ILE A 50 -1.41 2.80 -3.56
C ILE A 50 -2.20 2.65 -4.84
N PRO A 51 -3.25 3.48 -5.06
CA PRO A 51 -3.99 3.43 -6.31
C PRO A 51 -3.07 3.63 -7.50
N GLU A 52 -3.32 2.89 -8.56
CA GLU A 52 -2.44 2.89 -9.73
C GLU A 52 -2.28 4.29 -10.32
N GLU A 53 -3.36 5.08 -10.33
CA GLU A 53 -3.33 6.42 -10.90
C GLU A 53 -2.47 7.37 -10.08
N ALA A 54 -2.12 7.01 -8.86
CA ALA A 54 -1.30 7.85 -8.00
C ALA A 54 0.16 7.43 -7.96
N LEU A 55 0.53 6.35 -8.64
CA LEU A 55 1.89 5.84 -8.60
C LEU A 55 2.91 6.82 -9.17
N ASP A 56 2.51 7.56 -10.19
CA ASP A 56 3.40 8.53 -10.80
C ASP A 56 3.76 9.64 -9.84
N GLN A 57 2.80 10.07 -9.05
CA GLN A 57 3.00 11.09 -8.05
C GLN A 57 3.98 10.62 -6.97
N VAL A 58 3.84 9.37 -6.56
CA VAL A 58 4.74 8.78 -5.59
C VAL A 58 6.16 8.68 -6.14
N ARG A 59 6.25 8.26 -7.39
CA ARG A 59 7.55 8.09 -8.05
C ARG A 59 8.32 9.39 -8.15
N LYS A 60 7.61 10.49 -8.31
CA LYS A 60 8.24 11.80 -8.39
C LYS A 60 8.71 12.32 -7.05
N CYS A 61 8.08 11.86 -5.98
CA CYS A 61 8.40 12.34 -4.64
C CYS A 61 9.50 11.51 -3.98
N TRP A 62 9.46 10.19 -4.15
CA TRP A 62 10.33 9.29 -3.42
C TRP A 62 11.35 8.68 -4.36
N ARG A 63 12.58 8.58 -3.88
CA ARG A 63 13.65 8.05 -4.70
C ARG A 63 13.59 6.53 -4.76
N SER A 64 13.96 6.00 -5.91
CA SER A 64 14.01 4.55 -6.09
C SER A 64 15.15 3.96 -5.27
N THR A 65 14.91 2.80 -4.69
CA THR A 65 15.95 2.08 -3.97
C THR A 65 16.67 1.11 -4.88
N GLU A 66 16.11 0.87 -6.07
CA GLU A 66 16.62 -0.11 -7.00
C GLU A 66 17.42 0.59 -8.08
N GLY A 67 18.70 0.27 -8.16
CA GLY A 67 19.57 0.89 -9.15
C GLY A 67 19.82 2.35 -8.90
N ASP A 68 19.52 2.83 -7.72
CA ASP A 68 19.69 4.23 -7.39
C ASP A 68 21.11 4.48 -6.97
N ASP A 69 21.80 5.26 -7.74
CA ASP A 69 23.20 5.58 -7.48
C ASP A 69 23.41 7.03 -7.06
N ARG A 70 22.36 7.69 -6.67
CA ARG A 70 22.46 9.09 -6.28
C ARG A 70 23.02 9.29 -4.90
N ALA A 71 23.30 8.29 -4.29
CA ALA A 71 23.73 8.37 -2.90
C ALA A 71 24.68 9.52 -2.64
#